data_65a7d3ca442a7a9bf4ec668301104975
#
_entry.id   65a7d3ca442a7a9bf4ec668301104975
#
_cell.length_a   1.000
_cell.length_b   1.000
_cell.length_c   1.000
_cell.angle_alpha   90.00
_cell.angle_beta   90.00
_cell.angle_gamma   90.00
#
_symmetry.space_group_name_H-M   'P 1'
#
loop_
_entity.id
_entity.type
_entity.pdbx_description
1 polymer ?
#
loop_
_entity_poly.entity_id
_entity_poly.type
_entity_poly.pdbx_seq_one_letter_code
_entity_poly.pdbx_strand_id
1 'polypeptide(L)'
;MKTMKLFCLMTLAITVALCPQLAAQVQTDVPQAVPGAKPVSVEHIKVHGTALEGNLEGDAADRDVFVFLPPSYAKEKSRRYPVVYALHGYSIGAEQWTHEIHVPQTIEGAFAQGAQEMIIVLPDSKTVHNGSMYSSSVTTGNFEQFIAHDIVAYIDAHYRTIPNRLSRGLVGHSVGGYGATRIGMKHSDAFGSLYIMSPCCLSARAAGSLKLGDEKALEAVKTPEDSEKLGFFQRAQLATAAAWSPDPKNPPLYLDPPMKDGAVQPDVLAKWAANAPLAFVDQYIGNLRQYRAIAIDVGDQDGLRMDAGKLRDVLDKYGSRTALKCMKARTRVRWPTVSRIM
;
A
#
# COMPACT_ATOMS: atom_id res chain seq x y z
N MET A 1 13.38 -78.56 -15.42
CA MET A 1 13.37 -77.55 -14.33
C MET A 1 13.77 -76.23 -14.93
N LYS A 2 12.78 -75.32 -15.21
CA LYS A 2 13.01 -73.99 -15.78
C LYS A 2 12.71 -72.95 -14.69
N THR A 3 13.73 -72.25 -14.23
CA THR A 3 13.63 -71.14 -13.24
C THR A 3 13.18 -69.87 -14.01
N MET A 4 12.03 -69.37 -13.61
CA MET A 4 11.42 -68.14 -14.10
C MET A 4 11.92 -66.98 -13.22
N LYS A 5 12.67 -66.05 -13.78
CA LYS A 5 13.07 -64.81 -13.09
C LYS A 5 11.97 -63.77 -13.21
N LEU A 6 11.41 -63.42 -12.07
CA LEU A 6 10.41 -62.36 -11.92
C LEU A 6 11.13 -61.01 -11.92
N PHE A 7 10.89 -60.19 -12.98
CA PHE A 7 11.35 -58.82 -13.05
C PHE A 7 10.32 -57.92 -12.37
N CYS A 8 10.69 -57.34 -11.24
CA CYS A 8 9.89 -56.38 -10.53
C CYS A 8 10.20 -54.97 -11.10
N LEU A 9 9.29 -54.41 -11.92
CA LEU A 9 9.35 -53.02 -12.35
C LEU A 9 8.87 -52.13 -11.18
N MET A 10 9.78 -51.42 -10.56
CA MET A 10 9.48 -50.35 -9.63
C MET A 10 9.18 -49.07 -10.46
N THR A 11 7.92 -48.73 -10.61
CA THR A 11 7.49 -47.43 -11.13
C THR A 11 7.64 -46.41 -10.03
N LEU A 12 8.65 -45.55 -10.17
CA LEU A 12 8.86 -44.38 -9.31
C LEU A 12 7.87 -43.28 -9.70
N ALA A 13 6.81 -43.17 -8.95
CA ALA A 13 5.86 -42.05 -9.09
C ALA A 13 6.50 -40.77 -8.52
N ILE A 14 6.99 -39.89 -9.39
CA ILE A 14 7.43 -38.53 -9.01
C ILE A 14 6.17 -37.72 -8.73
N THR A 15 5.78 -37.62 -7.46
CA THR A 15 4.83 -36.62 -6.99
C THR A 15 5.50 -35.27 -7.01
N VAL A 16 5.27 -34.49 -8.09
CA VAL A 16 5.56 -33.06 -8.10
C VAL A 16 4.64 -32.41 -7.08
N ALA A 17 5.17 -32.14 -5.90
CA ALA A 17 4.51 -31.30 -4.92
C ALA A 17 4.46 -29.88 -5.51
N LEU A 18 3.29 -29.50 -6.06
CA LEU A 18 2.96 -28.10 -6.32
C LEU A 18 2.98 -27.39 -4.96
N CYS A 19 4.10 -26.74 -4.63
CA CYS A 19 4.12 -25.73 -3.59
C CYS A 19 3.15 -24.62 -4.04
N PRO A 20 2.05 -24.36 -3.33
CA PRO A 20 1.26 -23.19 -3.61
C PRO A 20 2.16 -21.96 -3.38
N GLN A 21 2.36 -21.18 -4.43
CA GLN A 21 2.94 -19.84 -4.29
C GLN A 21 2.02 -19.09 -3.31
N LEU A 22 2.50 -18.93 -2.07
CA LEU A 22 1.87 -18.03 -1.12
C LEU A 22 2.09 -16.61 -1.66
N ALA A 23 1.23 -16.18 -2.59
CA ALA A 23 0.98 -14.78 -2.77
C ALA A 23 0.58 -14.23 -1.39
N ALA A 24 1.18 -13.15 -0.96
CA ALA A 24 0.80 -12.47 0.27
C ALA A 24 -0.57 -11.80 0.06
N GLN A 25 -1.60 -12.62 -0.09
CA GLN A 25 -2.97 -12.16 -0.22
C GLN A 25 -3.48 -11.81 1.16
N VAL A 26 -3.90 -10.57 1.33
CA VAL A 26 -4.59 -10.10 2.52
C VAL A 26 -6.07 -10.42 2.33
N GLN A 27 -6.42 -11.69 2.39
CA GLN A 27 -7.81 -12.10 2.35
C GLN A 27 -8.37 -12.11 3.77
N THR A 28 -9.43 -11.35 4.00
CA THR A 28 -10.18 -11.36 5.27
C THR A 28 -11.38 -12.27 5.18
N ASP A 29 -11.87 -12.73 6.33
CA ASP A 29 -13.18 -13.39 6.37
C ASP A 29 -14.26 -12.38 6.00
N VAL A 30 -15.31 -12.82 5.30
CA VAL A 30 -16.48 -11.98 5.00
C VAL A 30 -17.04 -11.42 6.32
N PRO A 31 -17.18 -10.11 6.48
CA PRO A 31 -17.75 -9.53 7.70
C PRO A 31 -19.15 -10.07 7.96
N GLN A 32 -19.46 -10.36 9.22
CA GLN A 32 -20.82 -10.70 9.58
C GLN A 32 -21.76 -9.52 9.27
N ALA A 33 -22.92 -9.84 8.67
CA ALA A 33 -23.93 -8.83 8.40
C ALA A 33 -24.37 -8.14 9.70
N VAL A 34 -24.31 -6.83 9.72
CA VAL A 34 -24.76 -6.01 10.87
C VAL A 34 -26.23 -5.69 10.66
N PRO A 35 -27.12 -5.98 11.64
CA PRO A 35 -28.54 -5.63 11.55
C PRO A 35 -28.74 -4.14 11.25
N GLY A 36 -29.58 -3.83 10.25
CA GLY A 36 -29.85 -2.46 9.84
C GLY A 36 -28.79 -1.82 8.94
N ALA A 37 -27.73 -2.55 8.56
CA ALA A 37 -26.76 -2.07 7.57
C ALA A 37 -27.47 -1.75 6.25
N LYS A 38 -27.15 -0.57 5.69
CA LYS A 38 -27.66 -0.11 4.40
C LYS A 38 -26.54 -0.16 3.37
N PRO A 39 -26.83 -0.56 2.12
CA PRO A 39 -25.82 -0.70 1.10
C PRO A 39 -25.18 0.65 0.76
N VAL A 40 -23.87 0.62 0.52
CA VAL A 40 -23.12 1.72 -0.12
C VAL A 40 -23.27 1.59 -1.64
N SER A 41 -23.16 2.73 -2.36
CA SER A 41 -23.01 2.69 -3.82
C SER A 41 -21.52 2.71 -4.15
N VAL A 42 -21.12 1.88 -5.12
CA VAL A 42 -19.73 1.79 -5.57
C VAL A 42 -19.65 2.36 -6.99
N GLU A 43 -18.79 3.32 -7.19
CA GLU A 43 -18.45 3.85 -8.51
C GLU A 43 -17.02 3.48 -8.85
N HIS A 44 -16.79 2.95 -10.05
CA HIS A 44 -15.48 2.70 -10.62
C HIS A 44 -15.23 3.77 -11.70
N ILE A 45 -14.26 4.61 -11.46
CA ILE A 45 -13.92 5.74 -12.34
C ILE A 45 -12.46 5.69 -12.74
N LYS A 46 -12.11 6.49 -13.77
CA LYS A 46 -10.71 6.78 -14.10
C LYS A 46 -10.40 8.23 -13.78
N VAL A 47 -9.26 8.44 -13.11
CA VAL A 47 -8.75 9.77 -12.81
C VAL A 47 -7.41 9.96 -13.49
N HIS A 48 -7.31 11.02 -14.29
CA HIS A 48 -6.05 11.39 -14.90
C HIS A 48 -5.11 12.02 -13.87
N GLY A 49 -3.93 11.44 -13.71
CA GLY A 49 -2.88 11.94 -12.82
C GLY A 49 -1.87 12.76 -13.62
N THR A 50 -2.00 14.06 -13.64
CA THR A 50 -1.01 14.95 -14.29
C THR A 50 0.39 14.72 -13.71
N ALA A 51 0.47 14.40 -12.43
CA ALA A 51 1.72 14.08 -11.75
C ALA A 51 2.37 12.75 -12.20
N LEU A 52 1.66 11.92 -12.95
CA LEU A 52 2.13 10.63 -13.47
C LEU A 52 2.54 10.69 -14.95
N GLU A 53 2.28 11.81 -15.63
CA GLU A 53 2.65 11.96 -17.04
C GLU A 53 4.18 11.87 -17.22
N GLY A 54 4.60 11.23 -18.32
CA GLY A 54 6.00 11.14 -18.70
C GLY A 54 6.84 10.22 -17.79
N ASN A 55 6.22 9.35 -16.97
CA ASN A 55 6.94 8.33 -16.23
C ASN A 55 7.68 7.38 -17.19
N LEU A 56 8.89 6.96 -16.82
CA LEU A 56 9.74 6.19 -17.72
C LEU A 56 9.36 4.70 -17.80
N GLU A 57 8.61 4.18 -16.82
CA GLU A 57 8.05 2.81 -16.89
C GLU A 57 6.96 2.67 -17.94
N GLY A 58 6.37 3.78 -18.42
CA GLY A 58 5.27 3.76 -19.38
C GLY A 58 3.92 3.39 -18.75
N ASP A 59 3.79 3.46 -17.42
CA ASP A 59 2.51 3.25 -16.75
C ASP A 59 1.51 4.33 -17.15
N ALA A 60 0.23 3.93 -17.31
CA ALA A 60 -0.84 4.85 -17.67
C ALA A 60 -1.02 5.94 -16.60
N ALA A 61 -1.13 7.21 -17.03
CA ALA A 61 -1.47 8.32 -16.15
C ALA A 61 -2.95 8.29 -15.72
N ASP A 62 -3.82 7.65 -16.51
CA ASP A 62 -5.22 7.40 -16.17
C ASP A 62 -5.33 6.20 -15.23
N ARG A 63 -5.65 6.46 -13.96
CA ARG A 63 -5.69 5.44 -12.90
C ARG A 63 -7.10 5.09 -12.51
N ASP A 64 -7.33 3.80 -12.25
CA ASP A 64 -8.59 3.31 -11.72
C ASP A 64 -8.77 3.80 -10.27
N VAL A 65 -9.98 4.23 -9.94
CA VAL A 65 -10.35 4.71 -8.60
C VAL A 65 -11.72 4.18 -8.23
N PHE A 66 -11.84 3.54 -7.07
CA PHE A 66 -13.12 3.11 -6.53
C PHE A 66 -13.62 4.12 -5.51
N VAL A 67 -14.84 4.59 -5.68
CA VAL A 67 -15.49 5.57 -4.81
C VAL A 67 -16.71 4.92 -4.17
N PHE A 68 -16.71 4.83 -2.85
CA PHE A 68 -17.81 4.27 -2.06
C PHE A 68 -18.63 5.42 -1.47
N LEU A 69 -19.86 5.54 -1.92
CA LEU A 69 -20.79 6.59 -1.50
C LEU A 69 -21.68 6.07 -0.37
N PRO A 70 -21.83 6.81 0.74
CA PRO A 70 -22.62 6.36 1.89
C PRO A 70 -24.12 6.28 1.57
N PRO A 71 -24.88 5.49 2.35
CA PRO A 71 -26.32 5.24 2.09
C PRO A 71 -27.19 6.48 1.97
N SER A 72 -26.83 7.57 2.67
CA SER A 72 -27.58 8.83 2.57
C SER A 72 -27.25 9.65 1.33
N TYR A 73 -26.16 9.34 0.61
CA TYR A 73 -25.66 10.16 -0.49
C TYR A 73 -26.71 10.38 -1.60
N ALA A 74 -27.46 9.36 -1.99
CA ALA A 74 -28.49 9.48 -3.02
C ALA A 74 -29.71 10.30 -2.55
N LYS A 75 -29.99 10.31 -1.23
CA LYS A 75 -31.21 10.90 -0.63
C LYS A 75 -31.00 12.34 -0.19
N GLU A 76 -29.89 12.63 0.49
CA GLU A 76 -29.60 13.94 1.10
C GLU A 76 -28.77 14.80 0.12
N LYS A 77 -29.42 15.39 -0.88
CA LYS A 77 -28.75 16.10 -2.00
C LYS A 77 -27.93 17.32 -1.59
N SER A 78 -28.27 17.97 -0.47
CA SER A 78 -27.56 19.15 0.05
C SER A 78 -26.41 18.79 1.00
N ARG A 79 -26.37 17.54 1.50
CA ARG A 79 -25.36 17.11 2.47
C ARG A 79 -24.00 16.95 1.80
N ARG A 80 -22.97 17.44 2.47
CA ARG A 80 -21.55 17.21 2.14
C ARG A 80 -20.92 16.25 3.13
N TYR A 81 -19.94 15.51 2.67
CA TYR A 81 -19.36 14.38 3.42
C TYR A 81 -17.85 14.56 3.61
N PRO A 82 -17.30 14.14 4.76
CA PRO A 82 -15.87 13.95 4.88
C PRO A 82 -15.42 12.83 3.94
N VAL A 83 -14.11 12.76 3.65
CA VAL A 83 -13.54 11.80 2.72
C VAL A 83 -12.38 11.05 3.38
N VAL A 84 -12.32 9.74 3.16
CA VAL A 84 -11.15 8.92 3.50
C VAL A 84 -10.53 8.36 2.23
N TYR A 85 -9.26 8.61 2.04
CA TYR A 85 -8.44 8.06 0.96
C TYR A 85 -7.70 6.85 1.50
N ALA A 86 -7.92 5.68 0.89
CA ALA A 86 -7.40 4.40 1.37
C ALA A 86 -6.39 3.82 0.38
N LEU A 87 -5.17 3.58 0.86
CA LEU A 87 -4.02 3.15 0.08
C LEU A 87 -3.80 1.64 0.25
N HIS A 88 -3.83 0.91 -0.87
CA HIS A 88 -3.64 -0.54 -0.90
C HIS A 88 -2.18 -0.96 -0.67
N GLY A 89 -1.96 -2.25 -0.39
CA GLY A 89 -0.64 -2.85 -0.23
C GLY A 89 0.07 -3.14 -1.55
N TYR A 90 1.30 -3.64 -1.46
CA TYR A 90 2.09 -4.08 -2.61
C TYR A 90 1.43 -5.31 -3.28
N SER A 91 1.60 -5.42 -4.59
CA SER A 91 1.17 -6.50 -5.50
C SER A 91 -0.33 -6.61 -5.76
N ILE A 92 -1.16 -5.83 -5.11
CA ILE A 92 -2.60 -5.76 -5.34
C ILE A 92 -2.96 -4.38 -5.87
N GLY A 93 -4.02 -4.29 -6.66
CA GLY A 93 -4.61 -3.01 -7.08
C GLY A 93 -5.83 -2.66 -6.22
N ALA A 94 -6.41 -1.52 -6.46
CA ALA A 94 -7.58 -1.05 -5.72
C ALA A 94 -8.79 -2.00 -5.86
N GLU A 95 -9.01 -2.56 -7.05
CA GLU A 95 -10.09 -3.52 -7.31
C GLU A 95 -9.92 -4.80 -6.50
N GLN A 96 -8.76 -5.44 -6.61
CA GLN A 96 -8.47 -6.68 -5.89
C GLN A 96 -8.57 -6.46 -4.38
N TRP A 97 -8.03 -5.36 -3.86
CA TRP A 97 -8.11 -5.04 -2.44
C TRP A 97 -9.54 -4.83 -1.97
N THR A 98 -10.37 -4.17 -2.79
CA THR A 98 -11.81 -4.00 -2.54
C THR A 98 -12.51 -5.34 -2.29
N HIS A 99 -12.18 -6.35 -3.09
CA HIS A 99 -12.76 -7.68 -2.96
C HIS A 99 -12.18 -8.48 -1.79
N GLU A 100 -10.86 -8.47 -1.61
CA GLU A 100 -10.17 -9.28 -0.59
C GLU A 100 -10.48 -8.87 0.84
N ILE A 101 -10.74 -7.59 1.10
CA ILE A 101 -11.11 -7.09 2.43
C ILE A 101 -12.60 -6.74 2.54
N HIS A 102 -13.41 -7.09 1.54
CA HIS A 102 -14.85 -6.87 1.55
C HIS A 102 -15.24 -5.43 1.89
N VAL A 103 -14.64 -4.45 1.19
CA VAL A 103 -14.76 -3.02 1.51
C VAL A 103 -16.22 -2.58 1.64
N PRO A 104 -17.15 -2.90 0.72
CA PRO A 104 -18.55 -2.50 0.87
C PRO A 104 -19.16 -2.98 2.19
N GLN A 105 -19.08 -4.27 2.47
CA GLN A 105 -19.68 -4.89 3.68
C GLN A 105 -19.04 -4.33 4.97
N THR A 106 -17.72 -4.06 4.93
CA THR A 106 -17.00 -3.49 6.06
C THR A 106 -17.48 -2.08 6.37
N ILE A 107 -17.64 -1.24 5.34
CA ILE A 107 -18.10 0.15 5.48
C ILE A 107 -19.58 0.19 5.93
N GLU A 108 -20.44 -0.63 5.31
CA GLU A 108 -21.85 -0.75 5.66
C GLU A 108 -22.02 -1.14 7.13
N GLY A 109 -21.25 -2.13 7.58
CA GLY A 109 -21.25 -2.54 8.99
C GLY A 109 -20.76 -1.45 9.92
N ALA A 110 -19.73 -0.69 9.53
CA ALA A 110 -19.24 0.42 10.34
C ALA A 110 -20.28 1.54 10.48
N PHE A 111 -20.96 1.92 9.40
CA PHE A 111 -22.03 2.93 9.44
C PHE A 111 -23.22 2.45 10.28
N ALA A 112 -23.62 1.19 10.18
CA ALA A 112 -24.69 0.62 11.00
C ALA A 112 -24.34 0.60 12.50
N GLN A 113 -23.05 0.55 12.85
CA GLN A 113 -22.55 0.61 14.21
C GLN A 113 -22.32 2.05 14.71
N GLY A 114 -22.74 3.07 13.96
CA GLY A 114 -22.69 4.47 14.36
C GLY A 114 -21.45 5.24 13.91
N ALA A 115 -20.64 4.68 13.01
CA ALA A 115 -19.62 5.48 12.33
C ALA A 115 -20.29 6.59 11.50
N GLN A 116 -19.68 7.78 11.50
CA GLN A 116 -20.16 8.86 10.66
C GLN A 116 -20.07 8.46 9.18
N GLU A 117 -21.14 8.72 8.43
CA GLU A 117 -21.13 8.51 6.99
C GLU A 117 -20.11 9.42 6.30
N MET A 118 -19.30 8.83 5.44
CA MET A 118 -18.23 9.47 4.69
C MET A 118 -18.10 8.85 3.30
N ILE A 119 -17.44 9.54 2.39
CA ILE A 119 -17.01 8.99 1.11
C ILE A 119 -15.68 8.27 1.34
N ILE A 120 -15.54 7.06 0.81
CA ILE A 120 -14.26 6.33 0.83
C ILE A 120 -13.74 6.26 -0.60
N VAL A 121 -12.46 6.56 -0.80
CA VAL A 121 -11.80 6.60 -2.10
C VAL A 121 -10.60 5.66 -2.08
N LEU A 122 -10.57 4.70 -2.99
CA LEU A 122 -9.45 3.77 -3.18
C LEU A 122 -8.80 4.02 -4.55
N PRO A 123 -7.75 4.84 -4.62
CA PRO A 123 -6.99 5.01 -5.86
C PRO A 123 -6.05 3.83 -6.11
N ASP A 124 -5.95 3.39 -7.37
CA ASP A 124 -4.97 2.40 -7.79
C ASP A 124 -3.59 3.04 -7.96
N SER A 125 -2.58 2.44 -7.35
CA SER A 125 -1.17 2.84 -7.44
C SER A 125 -0.26 1.69 -7.85
N LYS A 126 -0.83 0.64 -8.44
CA LYS A 126 -0.09 -0.51 -8.98
C LYS A 126 0.63 -0.10 -10.26
N THR A 127 1.93 -0.36 -10.34
CA THR A 127 2.77 -0.14 -11.53
C THR A 127 3.06 -1.46 -12.25
N VAL A 128 3.79 -1.40 -13.36
CA VAL A 128 4.29 -2.59 -14.06
C VAL A 128 5.07 -3.53 -13.15
N HIS A 129 5.75 -3.01 -12.12
CA HIS A 129 6.43 -3.80 -11.08
C HIS A 129 5.56 -4.06 -9.84
N ASN A 130 4.22 -3.92 -9.94
CA ASN A 130 3.23 -4.15 -8.89
C ASN A 130 3.18 -3.13 -7.75
N GLY A 131 3.83 -1.99 -7.85
CA GLY A 131 3.69 -0.95 -6.83
C GLY A 131 4.62 0.24 -7.01
N SER A 132 4.09 1.43 -6.80
CA SER A 132 4.76 2.72 -6.92
C SER A 132 5.54 3.13 -5.67
N MET A 133 5.45 2.36 -4.59
CA MET A 133 5.91 2.75 -3.25
C MET A 133 5.34 4.11 -2.79
N TYR A 134 4.24 4.58 -3.39
CA TYR A 134 3.64 5.90 -3.09
C TYR A 134 4.68 7.03 -3.01
N SER A 135 5.72 6.95 -3.83
CA SER A 135 6.85 7.86 -3.83
C SER A 135 6.85 8.75 -5.07
N SER A 136 7.70 9.76 -5.09
CA SER A 136 7.97 10.55 -6.28
C SER A 136 9.21 10.02 -6.98
N SER A 137 9.09 9.60 -8.24
CA SER A 137 10.18 9.06 -9.05
C SER A 137 9.97 9.41 -10.52
N VAL A 138 11.04 9.70 -11.24
CA VAL A 138 10.96 9.88 -12.70
C VAL A 138 10.64 8.57 -13.42
N THR A 139 10.93 7.43 -12.78
CA THR A 139 10.65 6.12 -13.36
C THR A 139 9.18 5.76 -13.19
N THR A 140 8.62 5.85 -11.98
CA THR A 140 7.23 5.44 -11.69
C THR A 140 6.21 6.58 -11.84
N GLY A 141 6.64 7.84 -11.86
CA GLY A 141 5.78 9.02 -11.71
C GLY A 141 5.73 9.54 -10.26
N ASN A 142 5.08 10.68 -10.05
CA ASN A 142 4.96 11.30 -8.73
C ASN A 142 3.65 10.89 -8.05
N PHE A 143 3.64 9.69 -7.46
CA PHE A 143 2.46 9.20 -6.74
C PHE A 143 2.17 9.95 -5.43
N GLU A 144 3.14 10.64 -4.84
CA GLU A 144 2.87 11.53 -3.69
C GLU A 144 1.91 12.65 -4.11
N GLN A 145 2.25 13.34 -5.20
CA GLN A 145 1.42 14.42 -5.76
C GLN A 145 0.09 13.90 -6.30
N PHE A 146 0.09 12.76 -6.99
CA PHE A 146 -1.11 12.13 -7.50
C PHE A 146 -2.14 11.90 -6.39
N ILE A 147 -1.73 11.28 -5.27
CA ILE A 147 -2.63 10.99 -4.14
C ILE A 147 -3.03 12.27 -3.41
N ALA A 148 -2.07 13.17 -3.10
CA ALA A 148 -2.32 14.33 -2.25
C ALA A 148 -3.06 15.47 -2.97
N HIS A 149 -2.94 15.56 -4.29
CA HIS A 149 -3.48 16.69 -5.05
C HIS A 149 -4.39 16.27 -6.20
N ASP A 150 -3.93 15.44 -7.16
CA ASP A 150 -4.74 15.15 -8.35
C ASP A 150 -6.05 14.43 -7.97
N ILE A 151 -5.95 13.37 -7.14
CA ILE A 151 -7.13 12.64 -6.64
C ILE A 151 -7.99 13.53 -5.76
N VAL A 152 -7.40 14.28 -4.83
CA VAL A 152 -8.15 15.17 -3.92
C VAL A 152 -8.92 16.22 -4.71
N ALA A 153 -8.28 16.87 -5.68
CA ALA A 153 -8.92 17.89 -6.52
C ALA A 153 -10.06 17.30 -7.35
N TYR A 154 -9.82 16.13 -7.96
CA TYR A 154 -10.86 15.46 -8.76
C TYR A 154 -12.09 15.11 -7.90
N ILE A 155 -11.88 14.50 -6.74
CA ILE A 155 -12.95 14.07 -5.84
C ILE A 155 -13.73 15.28 -5.31
N ASP A 156 -13.06 16.36 -4.93
CA ASP A 156 -13.74 17.58 -4.48
C ASP A 156 -14.55 18.27 -5.58
N ALA A 157 -14.11 18.17 -6.85
CA ALA A 157 -14.82 18.75 -7.98
C ALA A 157 -16.06 17.95 -8.40
N HIS A 158 -16.05 16.61 -8.23
CA HIS A 158 -17.09 15.73 -8.77
C HIS A 158 -18.05 15.17 -7.71
N TYR A 159 -17.68 15.23 -6.43
CA TYR A 159 -18.48 14.68 -5.33
C TYR A 159 -18.82 15.73 -4.28
N ARG A 160 -19.88 15.49 -3.52
CA ARG A 160 -20.30 16.38 -2.43
C ARG A 160 -19.43 16.20 -1.19
N THR A 161 -18.19 16.60 -1.30
CA THR A 161 -17.22 16.57 -0.21
C THR A 161 -17.29 17.84 0.65
N ILE A 162 -16.73 17.78 1.84
CA ILE A 162 -16.35 18.97 2.63
C ILE A 162 -14.90 19.28 2.22
N PRO A 163 -14.64 20.30 1.36
CA PRO A 163 -13.33 20.56 0.78
C PRO A 163 -12.38 21.25 1.75
N ASN A 164 -12.12 20.57 2.88
CA ASN A 164 -11.26 21.05 3.94
C ASN A 164 -10.36 19.90 4.42
N ARG A 165 -9.06 20.16 4.58
CA ARG A 165 -8.10 19.15 5.06
C ARG A 165 -8.56 18.43 6.33
N LEU A 166 -9.21 19.15 7.26
CA LEU A 166 -9.68 18.58 8.53
C LEU A 166 -10.85 17.61 8.38
N SER A 167 -11.44 17.54 7.20
CA SER A 167 -12.46 16.57 6.81
C SER A 167 -11.93 15.50 5.85
N ARG A 168 -10.60 15.40 5.70
CA ARG A 168 -9.95 14.36 4.90
C ARG A 168 -9.06 13.50 5.77
N GLY A 169 -9.26 12.19 5.67
CA GLY A 169 -8.41 11.16 6.27
C GLY A 169 -7.57 10.45 5.22
N LEU A 170 -6.34 10.08 5.56
CA LEU A 170 -5.50 9.21 4.76
C LEU A 170 -5.24 7.93 5.54
N VAL A 171 -5.56 6.79 4.95
CA VAL A 171 -5.39 5.47 5.56
C VAL A 171 -4.62 4.56 4.60
N GLY A 172 -3.81 3.65 5.11
CA GLY A 172 -3.13 2.70 4.26
C GLY A 172 -2.61 1.49 5.00
N HIS A 173 -2.51 0.36 4.27
CA HIS A 173 -2.06 -0.92 4.80
C HIS A 173 -0.75 -1.36 4.14
N SER A 174 0.20 -1.88 4.91
CA SER A 174 1.48 -2.41 4.42
C SER A 174 2.28 -1.33 3.65
N VAL A 175 2.51 -1.47 2.33
CA VAL A 175 3.09 -0.41 1.48
C VAL A 175 2.17 0.82 1.43
N GLY A 176 0.84 0.65 1.48
CA GLY A 176 -0.08 1.77 1.65
C GLY A 176 0.08 2.46 3.01
N GLY A 177 0.43 1.72 4.08
CA GLY A 177 0.80 2.27 5.38
C GLY A 177 2.10 3.09 5.33
N TYR A 178 3.08 2.63 4.56
CA TYR A 178 4.26 3.44 4.20
C TYR A 178 3.82 4.72 3.47
N GLY A 179 2.96 4.59 2.45
CA GLY A 179 2.43 5.72 1.69
C GLY A 179 1.70 6.73 2.57
N ALA A 180 0.80 6.27 3.45
CA ALA A 180 0.10 7.12 4.40
C ALA A 180 1.07 7.86 5.34
N THR A 181 2.14 7.20 5.79
CA THR A 181 3.18 7.81 6.61
C THR A 181 3.95 8.87 5.83
N ARG A 182 4.46 8.53 4.66
CA ARG A 182 5.28 9.40 3.82
C ARG A 182 4.51 10.61 3.31
N ILE A 183 3.35 10.38 2.70
CA ILE A 183 2.48 11.44 2.18
C ILE A 183 1.97 12.31 3.34
N GLY A 184 1.56 11.68 4.45
CA GLY A 184 1.13 12.41 5.64
C GLY A 184 2.20 13.33 6.22
N MET A 185 3.49 12.96 6.19
CA MET A 185 4.59 13.82 6.59
C MET A 185 4.74 15.04 5.67
N LYS A 186 4.65 14.83 4.36
CA LYS A 186 5.00 15.84 3.35
C LYS A 186 3.84 16.73 2.96
N HIS A 187 2.61 16.22 2.99
CA HIS A 187 1.40 16.87 2.51
C HIS A 187 0.36 17.07 3.64
N SER A 188 0.79 17.67 4.74
CA SER A 188 -0.09 17.98 5.87
C SER A 188 -1.16 19.03 5.55
N ASP A 189 -1.03 19.73 4.43
CA ASP A 189 -2.02 20.64 3.87
C ASP A 189 -3.21 19.90 3.23
N ALA A 190 -3.04 18.66 2.79
CA ALA A 190 -4.08 17.86 2.15
C ALA A 190 -4.98 17.12 3.14
N PHE A 191 -4.42 16.59 4.24
CA PHE A 191 -5.10 15.67 5.16
C PHE A 191 -5.09 16.16 6.61
N GLY A 192 -6.15 15.83 7.37
CA GLY A 192 -6.31 16.19 8.78
C GLY A 192 -6.17 15.04 9.76
N SER A 193 -6.25 13.79 9.27
CA SER A 193 -6.10 12.58 10.08
C SER A 193 -5.34 11.51 9.32
N LEU A 194 -4.55 10.69 10.03
CA LEU A 194 -3.80 9.56 9.47
C LEU A 194 -4.18 8.27 10.19
N TYR A 195 -4.34 7.18 9.43
CA TYR A 195 -4.42 5.85 9.97
C TYR A 195 -3.46 4.90 9.25
N ILE A 196 -2.47 4.42 9.96
CA ILE A 196 -1.31 3.70 9.44
C ILE A 196 -1.41 2.26 9.92
N MET A 197 -1.73 1.33 9.00
CA MET A 197 -1.99 -0.07 9.32
C MET A 197 -0.82 -0.96 8.89
N SER A 198 -0.24 -1.71 9.82
CA SER A 198 0.89 -2.64 9.58
C SER A 198 1.91 -2.07 8.56
N PRO A 199 2.47 -0.86 8.78
CA PRO A 199 3.27 -0.18 7.78
C PRO A 199 4.58 -0.92 7.53
N CYS A 200 4.92 -1.19 6.28
CA CYS A 200 6.24 -1.70 5.91
C CYS A 200 7.25 -0.57 5.72
N CYS A 201 8.49 -0.93 5.53
CA CYS A 201 9.52 -0.10 4.90
C CYS A 201 9.84 1.21 5.64
N LEU A 202 9.53 1.30 6.93
CA LEU A 202 9.72 2.51 7.72
C LEU A 202 11.19 2.76 8.11
N SER A 203 11.98 1.69 8.32
CA SER A 203 13.40 1.77 8.67
C SER A 203 14.29 1.50 7.47
N ALA A 204 15.42 2.18 7.42
CA ALA A 204 16.55 1.78 6.59
C ALA A 204 17.02 0.36 7.00
N ARG A 205 17.23 -0.50 6.03
CA ARG A 205 17.74 -1.85 6.26
C ARG A 205 19.25 -1.87 6.09
N ALA A 206 19.96 -2.53 6.99
CA ALA A 206 21.39 -2.81 6.80
C ALA A 206 21.60 -3.69 5.58
N ALA A 207 22.68 -3.47 4.83
CA ALA A 207 23.01 -4.23 3.62
C ALA A 207 22.92 -5.75 3.80
N GLY A 208 23.45 -6.29 4.91
CA GLY A 208 23.41 -7.71 5.21
C GLY A 208 22.06 -8.28 5.66
N SER A 209 21.07 -7.44 5.91
CA SER A 209 19.69 -7.86 6.25
C SER A 209 18.75 -7.88 5.04
N LEU A 210 19.18 -7.31 3.92
CA LEU A 210 18.48 -7.46 2.67
C LEU A 210 18.64 -8.92 2.24
N LYS A 211 17.57 -9.70 2.35
CA LYS A 211 17.44 -10.90 1.53
C LYS A 211 17.28 -10.40 0.10
N LEU A 212 18.42 -10.09 -0.49
CA LEU A 212 18.50 -9.73 -1.89
C LEU A 212 18.03 -10.98 -2.61
N GLY A 213 17.03 -10.82 -3.46
CA GLY A 213 16.50 -11.92 -4.26
C GLY A 213 17.60 -12.56 -5.10
N ASP A 214 17.26 -13.61 -5.80
CA ASP A 214 18.17 -14.22 -6.77
C ASP A 214 18.60 -13.15 -7.78
N GLU A 215 19.82 -12.65 -7.61
CA GLU A 215 20.41 -11.60 -8.48
C GLU A 215 20.32 -11.99 -9.96
N LYS A 216 20.59 -13.25 -10.28
CA LYS A 216 20.49 -13.76 -11.64
C LYS A 216 19.08 -13.63 -12.21
N ALA A 217 18.06 -13.83 -11.39
CA ALA A 217 16.68 -13.64 -11.82
C ALA A 217 16.37 -12.17 -12.09
N LEU A 218 16.93 -11.24 -11.30
CA LEU A 218 16.79 -9.79 -11.53
C LEU A 218 17.56 -9.35 -12.77
N GLU A 219 18.78 -9.84 -12.98
CA GLU A 219 19.59 -9.57 -14.17
C GLU A 219 18.98 -10.12 -15.47
N ALA A 220 18.13 -11.15 -15.37
CA ALA A 220 17.40 -11.72 -16.51
C ALA A 220 16.25 -10.82 -16.98
N VAL A 221 15.80 -9.86 -16.19
CA VAL A 221 14.75 -8.88 -16.56
C VAL A 221 15.33 -7.90 -17.57
N LYS A 222 14.80 -7.90 -18.79
CA LYS A 222 15.25 -7.03 -19.89
C LYS A 222 14.21 -6.01 -20.29
N THR A 223 12.95 -6.23 -19.97
CA THR A 223 11.85 -5.28 -20.13
C THR A 223 11.05 -5.18 -18.82
N PRO A 224 10.30 -4.11 -18.61
CA PRO A 224 9.44 -3.99 -17.41
C PRO A 224 8.50 -5.19 -17.24
N GLU A 225 7.92 -5.71 -18.33
CA GLU A 225 6.96 -6.83 -18.35
C GLU A 225 7.61 -8.15 -17.92
N ASP A 226 8.92 -8.33 -18.15
CA ASP A 226 9.64 -9.53 -17.70
C ASP A 226 9.57 -9.70 -16.19
N SER A 227 9.33 -8.61 -15.44
CA SER A 227 9.16 -8.65 -13.98
C SER A 227 7.97 -9.51 -13.54
N GLU A 228 7.00 -9.79 -14.42
CA GLU A 228 5.87 -10.66 -14.12
C GLU A 228 6.28 -12.11 -13.85
N LYS A 229 7.40 -12.53 -14.39
CA LYS A 229 7.97 -13.87 -14.20
C LYS A 229 8.69 -14.03 -12.86
N LEU A 230 8.90 -12.93 -12.13
CA LEU A 230 9.61 -12.93 -10.86
C LEU A 230 8.71 -13.33 -9.70
N GLY A 231 9.32 -13.91 -8.66
CA GLY A 231 8.66 -14.10 -7.37
C GLY A 231 8.37 -12.77 -6.67
N PHE A 232 7.46 -12.82 -5.70
CA PHE A 232 6.97 -11.64 -4.96
C PHE A 232 8.08 -10.70 -4.46
N PHE A 233 9.11 -11.25 -3.78
CA PHE A 233 10.17 -10.43 -3.19
C PHE A 233 11.12 -9.83 -4.24
N GLN A 234 11.41 -10.56 -5.32
CA GLN A 234 12.25 -10.08 -6.41
C GLN A 234 11.56 -8.95 -7.17
N ARG A 235 10.27 -9.11 -7.48
CA ARG A 235 9.47 -8.05 -8.13
C ARG A 235 9.31 -6.83 -7.24
N ALA A 236 9.11 -7.02 -5.91
CA ALA A 236 9.08 -5.93 -4.94
C ALA A 236 10.41 -5.17 -4.87
N GLN A 237 11.53 -5.84 -5.11
CA GLN A 237 12.85 -5.21 -5.17
C GLN A 237 12.97 -4.30 -6.40
N LEU A 238 12.45 -4.71 -7.57
CA LEU A 238 12.39 -3.86 -8.77
C LEU A 238 11.48 -2.65 -8.54
N ALA A 239 10.28 -2.86 -8.00
CA ALA A 239 9.37 -1.77 -7.66
C ALA A 239 10.03 -0.74 -6.70
N THR A 240 10.77 -1.24 -5.71
CA THR A 240 11.50 -0.38 -4.78
C THR A 240 12.62 0.37 -5.50
N ALA A 241 13.38 -0.29 -6.39
CA ALA A 241 14.44 0.35 -7.15
C ALA A 241 13.89 1.42 -8.10
N ALA A 242 12.80 1.12 -8.83
CA ALA A 242 12.14 2.08 -9.70
C ALA A 242 11.66 3.34 -8.94
N ALA A 243 11.15 3.15 -7.73
CA ALA A 243 10.64 4.24 -6.89
C ALA A 243 11.74 5.02 -6.16
N TRP A 244 12.84 4.37 -5.71
CA TRP A 244 13.80 4.97 -4.78
C TRP A 244 15.22 5.13 -5.31
N SER A 245 15.54 4.40 -6.38
CA SER A 245 16.81 4.53 -7.10
C SER A 245 16.60 4.60 -8.62
N PRO A 246 15.77 5.55 -9.11
CA PRO A 246 15.56 5.74 -10.53
C PRO A 246 16.88 6.12 -11.21
N ASP A 247 17.09 5.61 -12.43
CA ASP A 247 18.20 6.01 -13.32
C ASP A 247 17.70 6.20 -14.75
N PRO A 248 17.41 7.44 -15.17
CA PRO A 248 16.98 7.74 -16.54
C PRO A 248 17.98 7.35 -17.63
N LYS A 249 19.24 7.08 -17.26
CA LYS A 249 20.30 6.69 -18.19
C LYS A 249 20.46 5.19 -18.35
N ASN A 250 19.66 4.40 -17.63
CA ASN A 250 19.69 2.94 -17.65
C ASN A 250 18.41 2.32 -18.26
N PRO A 251 18.12 2.55 -19.56
CA PRO A 251 17.01 1.90 -20.24
C PRO A 251 17.25 0.39 -20.36
N PRO A 252 16.20 -0.45 -20.47
CA PRO A 252 14.78 -0.06 -20.51
C PRO A 252 14.09 0.00 -19.14
N LEU A 253 14.77 -0.36 -18.06
CA LEU A 253 14.16 -0.42 -16.74
C LEU A 253 14.24 0.91 -15.97
N TYR A 254 15.14 1.81 -16.35
CA TYR A 254 15.33 3.14 -15.77
C TYR A 254 15.50 3.15 -14.25
N LEU A 255 16.23 2.15 -13.73
CA LEU A 255 16.49 1.99 -12.30
C LEU A 255 17.89 1.44 -12.03
N ASP A 256 18.41 1.73 -10.85
CA ASP A 256 19.63 1.13 -10.31
C ASP A 256 19.25 0.05 -9.29
N PRO A 257 19.66 -1.22 -9.49
CA PRO A 257 19.43 -2.28 -8.53
C PRO A 257 20.38 -2.15 -7.32
N PRO A 258 19.98 -2.64 -6.13
CA PRO A 258 20.81 -2.57 -4.92
C PRO A 258 22.02 -3.52 -4.96
N MET A 259 22.03 -4.46 -5.92
CA MET A 259 23.16 -5.33 -6.24
C MET A 259 23.40 -5.31 -7.73
N LYS A 260 24.69 -5.41 -8.12
CA LYS A 260 25.12 -5.51 -9.50
C LYS A 260 26.42 -6.30 -9.54
N ASP A 261 26.52 -7.30 -10.41
CA ASP A 261 27.70 -8.15 -10.57
C ASP A 261 28.19 -8.80 -9.24
N GLY A 262 27.25 -9.28 -8.42
CA GLY A 262 27.55 -9.87 -7.10
C GLY A 262 27.94 -8.88 -6.01
N ALA A 263 28.00 -7.60 -6.31
CA ALA A 263 28.40 -6.55 -5.37
C ALA A 263 27.23 -5.66 -4.96
N VAL A 264 27.13 -5.42 -3.65
CA VAL A 264 26.19 -4.43 -3.10
C VAL A 264 26.57 -3.05 -3.59
N GLN A 265 25.56 -2.25 -4.02
CA GLN A 265 25.72 -0.88 -4.45
C GLN A 265 25.45 0.09 -3.29
N PRO A 266 26.51 0.64 -2.62
CA PRO A 266 26.32 1.47 -1.41
C PRO A 266 25.51 2.73 -1.67
N ASP A 267 25.68 3.37 -2.82
CA ASP A 267 24.97 4.61 -3.19
C ASP A 267 23.47 4.33 -3.42
N VAL A 268 23.13 3.17 -3.97
CA VAL A 268 21.73 2.74 -4.13
C VAL A 268 21.10 2.49 -2.76
N LEU A 269 21.81 1.80 -1.85
CA LEU A 269 21.33 1.58 -0.49
C LEU A 269 21.18 2.89 0.29
N ALA A 270 22.04 3.88 0.06
CA ALA A 270 21.90 5.20 0.65
C ALA A 270 20.62 5.91 0.15
N LYS A 271 20.30 5.82 -1.15
CA LYS A 271 19.02 6.30 -1.71
C LYS A 271 17.83 5.59 -1.04
N TRP A 272 17.90 4.27 -0.87
CA TRP A 272 16.84 3.51 -0.21
C TRP A 272 16.68 3.89 1.26
N ALA A 273 17.77 4.07 1.98
CA ALA A 273 17.76 4.53 3.36
C ALA A 273 17.11 5.92 3.50
N ALA A 274 17.43 6.85 2.58
CA ALA A 274 16.84 8.18 2.55
C ALA A 274 15.34 8.19 2.26
N ASN A 275 14.79 7.12 1.69
CA ASN A 275 13.36 6.96 1.45
C ASN A 275 12.60 6.27 2.61
N ALA A 276 13.31 5.79 3.63
CA ALA A 276 12.70 5.20 4.82
C ALA A 276 12.16 6.30 5.75
N PRO A 277 10.86 6.34 6.08
CA PRO A 277 10.24 7.41 6.87
C PRO A 277 10.94 7.73 8.18
N LEU A 278 11.44 6.73 8.90
CA LEU A 278 12.17 6.93 10.17
C LEU A 278 13.53 7.63 10.00
N ALA A 279 14.07 7.70 8.77
CA ALA A 279 15.31 8.42 8.49
C ALA A 279 15.09 9.94 8.36
N PHE A 280 13.84 10.38 8.12
CA PHE A 280 13.55 11.80 7.90
C PHE A 280 12.34 12.34 8.69
N VAL A 281 11.71 11.54 9.54
CA VAL A 281 10.52 11.95 10.31
C VAL A 281 10.77 13.21 11.13
N ASP A 282 11.96 13.37 11.68
CA ASP A 282 12.33 14.54 12.50
C ASP A 282 12.21 15.87 11.72
N GLN A 283 12.40 15.84 10.40
CA GLN A 283 12.28 17.01 9.53
C GLN A 283 10.81 17.45 9.34
N TYR A 284 9.85 16.55 9.57
CA TYR A 284 8.43 16.77 9.30
C TYR A 284 7.56 16.82 10.57
N ILE A 285 8.16 16.87 11.76
CA ILE A 285 7.43 16.93 13.03
C ILE A 285 6.48 18.14 13.09
N GLY A 286 6.88 19.28 12.52
CA GLY A 286 6.00 20.45 12.42
C GLY A 286 4.71 20.17 11.64
N ASN A 287 4.79 19.39 10.57
CA ASN A 287 3.64 18.94 9.78
C ASN A 287 2.78 17.94 10.56
N LEU A 288 3.43 16.95 11.19
CA LEU A 288 2.73 15.88 11.93
C LEU A 288 1.96 16.41 13.14
N ARG A 289 2.44 17.47 13.79
CA ARG A 289 1.73 18.15 14.89
C ARG A 289 0.43 18.84 14.46
N GLN A 290 0.25 19.10 13.17
CA GLN A 290 -0.97 19.73 12.64
C GLN A 290 -2.13 18.74 12.47
N TYR A 291 -1.88 17.43 12.59
CA TYR A 291 -2.93 16.41 12.49
C TYR A 291 -3.81 16.40 13.74
N ARG A 292 -5.13 16.22 13.52
CA ARG A 292 -6.09 16.02 14.62
C ARG A 292 -5.85 14.70 15.33
N ALA A 293 -5.54 13.66 14.55
CA ALA A 293 -5.25 12.34 15.06
C ALA A 293 -4.29 11.60 14.10
N ILE A 294 -3.37 10.85 14.68
CA ILE A 294 -2.55 9.86 13.99
C ILE A 294 -2.76 8.54 14.73
N ALA A 295 -3.32 7.55 14.04
CA ALA A 295 -3.48 6.22 14.59
C ALA A 295 -2.55 5.25 13.85
N ILE A 296 -1.95 4.35 14.61
CA ILE A 296 -1.10 3.28 14.09
C ILE A 296 -1.66 1.97 14.64
N ASP A 297 -1.79 0.95 13.82
CA ASP A 297 -2.02 -0.39 14.31
C ASP A 297 -1.08 -1.41 13.65
N VAL A 298 -0.89 -2.52 14.33
CA VAL A 298 -0.07 -3.62 13.87
C VAL A 298 -0.42 -4.88 14.65
N GLY A 299 -0.33 -6.04 14.01
CA GLY A 299 -0.49 -7.32 14.71
C GLY A 299 0.63 -7.56 15.73
N ASP A 300 0.30 -8.14 16.88
CA ASP A 300 1.27 -8.47 17.94
C ASP A 300 2.31 -9.51 17.52
N GLN A 301 1.99 -10.30 16.49
CA GLN A 301 2.90 -11.28 15.86
C GLN A 301 3.38 -10.85 14.47
N ASP A 302 3.07 -9.62 14.05
CA ASP A 302 3.52 -9.08 12.79
C ASP A 302 5.00 -8.70 12.86
N GLY A 303 5.79 -9.09 11.86
CA GLY A 303 7.20 -8.69 11.74
C GLY A 303 7.41 -7.18 11.61
N LEU A 304 6.38 -6.43 11.22
CA LEU A 304 6.42 -4.97 11.04
C LEU A 304 6.23 -4.20 12.36
N ARG A 305 5.87 -4.88 13.45
CA ARG A 305 5.56 -4.25 14.75
C ARG A 305 6.70 -3.40 15.33
N MET A 306 7.94 -3.81 15.09
CA MET A 306 9.11 -3.10 15.62
C MET A 306 9.23 -1.70 15.04
N ASP A 307 9.05 -1.56 13.74
CA ASP A 307 9.15 -0.28 13.07
C ASP A 307 7.91 0.59 13.32
N ALA A 308 6.72 0.00 13.41
CA ALA A 308 5.51 0.69 13.84
C ALA A 308 5.67 1.26 15.27
N GLY A 309 6.30 0.47 16.16
CA GLY A 309 6.65 0.92 17.53
C GLY A 309 7.62 2.09 17.54
N LYS A 310 8.69 2.04 16.72
CA LYS A 310 9.64 3.14 16.60
C LYS A 310 8.99 4.42 16.08
N LEU A 311 8.09 4.30 15.08
CA LEU A 311 7.36 5.47 14.57
C LEU A 311 6.52 6.11 15.68
N ARG A 312 5.77 5.31 16.45
CA ARG A 312 5.04 5.80 17.61
C ARG A 312 5.97 6.52 18.60
N ASP A 313 7.09 5.89 18.97
CA ASP A 313 8.01 6.43 19.96
C ASP A 313 8.58 7.80 19.53
N VAL A 314 8.86 7.97 18.24
CA VAL A 314 9.26 9.27 17.67
C VAL A 314 8.12 10.27 17.77
N LEU A 315 6.91 9.91 17.38
CA LEU A 315 5.75 10.80 17.42
C LEU A 315 5.42 11.23 18.87
N ASP A 316 5.47 10.30 19.82
CA ASP A 316 5.24 10.56 21.24
C ASP A 316 6.33 11.48 21.82
N LYS A 317 7.62 11.22 21.48
CA LYS A 317 8.76 12.07 21.87
C LYS A 317 8.57 13.53 21.49
N TYR A 318 7.97 13.77 20.32
CA TYR A 318 7.73 15.12 19.82
C TYR A 318 6.34 15.67 20.15
N GLY A 319 5.56 15.00 20.98
CA GLY A 319 4.25 15.47 21.47
C GLY A 319 3.17 15.49 20.38
N SER A 320 3.28 14.63 19.37
CA SER A 320 2.20 14.40 18.43
C SER A 320 1.11 13.55 19.08
N ARG A 321 -0.17 13.86 18.77
CA ARG A 321 -1.31 13.08 19.29
C ARG A 321 -1.40 11.75 18.57
N THR A 322 -0.79 10.72 19.15
CA THR A 322 -0.71 9.39 18.52
C THR A 322 -1.43 8.35 19.37
N ALA A 323 -2.18 7.46 18.72
CA ALA A 323 -2.72 6.26 19.32
C ALA A 323 -2.12 5.03 18.64
N LEU A 324 -1.37 4.19 19.37
CA LEU A 324 -0.93 2.89 18.87
C LEU A 324 -1.84 1.80 19.43
N LYS A 325 -2.33 0.93 18.55
CA LYS A 325 -3.09 -0.26 18.91
C LYS A 325 -2.36 -1.50 18.43
N CYS A 326 -1.84 -2.31 19.36
CA CYS A 326 -1.44 -3.68 19.07
C CYS A 326 -2.68 -4.57 19.03
N MET A 327 -2.91 -5.23 17.89
CA MET A 327 -4.04 -6.15 17.74
C MET A 327 -3.59 -7.59 17.99
N LYS A 328 -4.36 -8.35 18.77
CA LYS A 328 -4.14 -9.80 18.90
C LYS A 328 -4.54 -10.48 17.60
N ALA A 329 -3.62 -10.60 16.66
CA ALA A 329 -3.73 -11.48 15.49
C ALA A 329 -2.44 -11.47 14.67
N ARG A 330 -2.13 -12.61 14.04
CA ARG A 330 -1.32 -12.61 12.82
C ARG A 330 -2.06 -11.76 11.78
N THR A 331 -1.35 -10.95 11.01
CA THR A 331 -1.77 -10.06 9.94
C THR A 331 -3.15 -10.37 9.29
N ARG A 332 -4.22 -10.36 10.06
CA ARG A 332 -5.59 -10.34 9.56
C ARG A 332 -6.09 -8.95 9.87
N VAL A 333 -6.14 -8.12 8.83
CA VAL A 333 -6.69 -6.78 8.92
C VAL A 333 -8.14 -6.89 9.40
N ARG A 334 -8.37 -6.70 10.69
CA ARG A 334 -9.68 -6.30 11.17
C ARG A 334 -9.70 -4.80 11.07
N TRP A 335 -10.45 -4.26 10.14
CA TRP A 335 -10.77 -2.84 10.13
C TRP A 335 -11.33 -2.49 11.50
N PRO A 336 -10.66 -1.65 12.31
CA PRO A 336 -11.28 -1.17 13.53
C PRO A 336 -12.49 -0.35 13.12
N THR A 337 -13.52 -0.41 13.94
CA THR A 337 -14.70 0.45 13.81
C THR A 337 -14.22 1.89 13.63
N VAL A 338 -14.42 2.45 12.44
CA VAL A 338 -13.96 3.79 12.02
C VAL A 338 -14.50 4.89 12.94
N SER A 339 -15.43 4.56 13.83
CA SER A 339 -16.10 5.47 14.80
C SER A 339 -15.18 6.15 15.82
N ARG A 340 -13.88 5.84 15.89
CA ARG A 340 -12.97 6.44 16.90
C ARG A 340 -11.88 7.33 16.32
N ILE A 341 -11.85 7.57 14.99
CA ILE A 341 -10.73 8.29 14.33
C ILE A 341 -11.15 9.67 13.81
N MET A 342 -12.44 10.00 13.81
CA MET A 342 -12.94 11.34 13.46
C MET A 342 -13.55 12.04 14.66
#